data_d6022d8818ef481651cd4b2952439b01
#
_entry.id   d6022d8818ef481651cd4b2952439b01
#
_cell.length_a   1.000
_cell.length_b   1.000
_cell.length_c   1.000
_cell.angle_alpha   90.00
_cell.angle_beta   90.00
_cell.angle_gamma   90.00
#
_symmetry.space_group_name_H-M   'P 1'
#
loop_
_entity.id
_entity.type
_entity.pdbx_description
1 polymer ?
#
loop_
_entity_poly.entity_id
_entity_poly.type
_entity_poly.pdbx_seq_one_letter_code
_entity_poly.pdbx_strand_id
1 'polypeptide(L)'
;MPVMDGIEATTRIVAEAGGEGPRILMLTTFDLDEHVYDALGAGASGFLLKDITAERLFDAVRVVAAGEALLAPSVTRRLIGEFARLRPRSPTSPAVLGALTPRETEVLRLIAEGLSNPEIADRLVVSEETVKSHVSRVLAKLGLRDRTQAVVTAYESGLVVPRSSH
;
A
#
# COMPACT_ATOMS: atom_id res chain seq x y z
N MET A 1 2.60 -24.18 0.46
CA MET A 1 3.15 -24.76 -0.78
C MET A 1 4.44 -25.46 -0.42
N PRO A 2 4.73 -26.67 -0.96
CA PRO A 2 5.83 -27.49 -0.44
C PRO A 2 7.23 -27.02 -0.81
N VAL A 3 7.38 -26.09 -1.74
CA VAL A 3 8.71 -25.65 -2.24
C VAL A 3 8.91 -24.13 -2.09
N MET A 4 7.86 -23.34 -2.22
CA MET A 4 7.90 -21.86 -2.16
C MET A 4 6.53 -21.36 -1.70
N ASP A 5 6.51 -20.45 -0.75
CA ASP A 5 5.26 -19.79 -0.34
C ASP A 5 4.97 -18.54 -1.19
N GLY A 6 3.77 -17.97 -1.01
CA GLY A 6 3.35 -16.81 -1.79
C GLY A 6 4.15 -15.54 -1.51
N ILE A 7 4.69 -15.38 -0.30
CA ILE A 7 5.51 -14.22 0.09
C ILE A 7 6.88 -14.32 -0.58
N GLU A 8 7.50 -15.49 -0.53
CA GLU A 8 8.77 -15.75 -1.22
C GLU A 8 8.62 -15.59 -2.74
N ALA A 9 7.53 -16.12 -3.33
CA ALA A 9 7.23 -15.95 -4.74
C ALA A 9 7.08 -14.47 -5.11
N THR A 10 6.34 -13.68 -4.29
CA THR A 10 6.18 -12.24 -4.49
C THR A 10 7.53 -11.53 -4.46
N THR A 11 8.36 -11.80 -3.46
CA THR A 11 9.70 -11.20 -3.32
C THR A 11 10.55 -11.46 -4.57
N ARG A 12 10.56 -12.69 -5.09
CA ARG A 12 11.32 -13.04 -6.29
C ARG A 12 10.81 -12.33 -7.54
N ILE A 13 9.49 -12.35 -7.77
CA ILE A 13 8.88 -11.68 -8.93
C ILE A 13 9.21 -10.18 -8.92
N VAL A 14 9.11 -9.53 -7.76
CA VAL A 14 9.39 -8.10 -7.62
C VAL A 14 10.88 -7.81 -7.87
N ALA A 15 11.78 -8.63 -7.32
CA ALA A 15 13.22 -8.46 -7.49
C ALA A 15 13.66 -8.62 -8.96
N GLU A 16 13.10 -9.61 -9.66
CA GLU A 16 13.44 -9.87 -11.07
C GLU A 16 12.88 -8.80 -12.02
N ALA A 17 11.72 -8.21 -11.67
CA ALA A 17 11.03 -7.27 -12.56
C ALA A 17 11.52 -5.82 -12.47
N GLY A 18 12.37 -5.46 -11.51
CA GLY A 18 13.06 -4.16 -11.47
C GLY A 18 12.16 -2.93 -11.40
N GLY A 19 10.98 -3.01 -10.79
CA GLY A 19 10.07 -1.87 -10.57
C GLY A 19 8.94 -1.74 -11.60
N GLU A 20 9.07 -2.24 -12.81
CA GLU A 20 8.01 -2.28 -13.85
C GLU A 20 7.28 -3.63 -13.91
N GLY A 21 7.40 -4.44 -12.86
CA GLY A 21 6.83 -5.77 -12.80
C GLY A 21 5.31 -5.82 -12.66
N PRO A 22 4.74 -7.03 -12.74
CA PRO A 22 3.31 -7.23 -12.57
C PRO A 22 2.86 -6.78 -11.18
N ARG A 23 1.64 -6.30 -11.09
CA ARG A 23 1.00 -6.09 -9.79
C ARG A 23 0.52 -7.42 -9.24
N ILE A 24 0.82 -7.66 -7.98
CA ILE A 24 0.61 -8.96 -7.34
C ILE A 24 -0.54 -8.87 -6.36
N LEU A 25 -1.58 -9.66 -6.60
CA LEU A 25 -2.72 -9.81 -5.73
C LEU A 25 -2.60 -11.16 -5.00
N MET A 26 -2.42 -11.13 -3.68
CA MET A 26 -2.30 -12.35 -2.89
C MET A 26 -3.66 -12.88 -2.46
N LEU A 27 -3.83 -14.19 -2.58
CA LEU A 27 -5.01 -14.91 -2.10
C LEU A 27 -4.61 -15.86 -0.97
N THR A 28 -5.30 -15.78 0.16
CA THR A 28 -5.05 -16.65 1.33
C THR A 28 -6.32 -17.33 1.83
N THR A 29 -6.15 -18.46 2.48
CA THR A 29 -7.23 -19.17 3.20
C THR A 29 -7.29 -18.80 4.67
N PHE A 30 -6.26 -18.17 5.22
CA PHE A 30 -6.10 -17.90 6.64
C PHE A 30 -6.41 -16.47 7.03
N ASP A 31 -6.72 -16.30 8.31
CA ASP A 31 -6.97 -14.99 8.91
C ASP A 31 -5.80 -14.02 8.67
N LEU A 32 -6.15 -12.81 8.32
CA LEU A 32 -5.33 -11.78 7.71
C LEU A 32 -4.14 -11.27 8.57
N ASP A 33 -3.96 -11.77 9.81
CA ASP A 33 -3.19 -11.05 10.81
C ASP A 33 -1.67 -11.22 10.74
N GLU A 34 -1.15 -12.41 10.45
CA GLU A 34 0.31 -12.64 10.54
C GLU A 34 1.08 -12.37 9.24
N HIS A 35 0.44 -12.49 8.08
CA HIS A 35 1.14 -12.49 6.80
C HIS A 35 0.87 -11.28 5.91
N VAL A 36 -0.07 -10.41 6.28
CA VAL A 36 -0.40 -9.23 5.46
C VAL A 36 0.78 -8.27 5.38
N TYR A 37 1.43 -8.03 6.51
CA TYR A 37 2.60 -7.14 6.56
C TYR A 37 3.75 -7.66 5.70
N ASP A 38 4.09 -8.94 5.88
CA ASP A 38 5.18 -9.58 5.14
C ASP A 38 4.88 -9.62 3.64
N ALA A 39 3.63 -9.88 3.26
CA ALA A 39 3.18 -9.87 1.87
C ALA A 39 3.31 -8.48 1.23
N LEU A 40 2.89 -7.43 1.94
CA LEU A 40 2.97 -6.05 1.43
C LEU A 40 4.42 -5.54 1.43
N GLY A 41 5.21 -5.89 2.44
CA GLY A 41 6.65 -5.62 2.50
C GLY A 41 7.42 -6.34 1.37
N ALA A 42 6.98 -7.54 0.98
CA ALA A 42 7.50 -8.27 -0.19
C ALA A 42 7.11 -7.62 -1.52
N GLY A 43 6.18 -6.67 -1.54
CA GLY A 43 5.74 -5.93 -2.71
C GLY A 43 4.39 -6.36 -3.29
N ALA A 44 3.54 -7.04 -2.52
CA ALA A 44 2.17 -7.29 -2.95
C ALA A 44 1.39 -5.98 -3.10
N SER A 45 0.58 -5.89 -4.14
CA SER A 45 -0.27 -4.75 -4.47
C SER A 45 -1.66 -4.82 -3.84
N GLY A 46 -2.07 -6.02 -3.41
CA GLY A 46 -3.34 -6.28 -2.75
C GLY A 46 -3.39 -7.65 -2.09
N PHE A 47 -4.40 -7.83 -1.25
CA PHE A 47 -4.59 -9.04 -0.46
C PHE A 47 -6.07 -9.38 -0.31
N LEU A 48 -6.45 -10.63 -0.56
CA LEU A 48 -7.83 -11.11 -0.50
C LEU A 48 -7.90 -12.49 0.18
N LEU A 49 -9.07 -12.80 0.72
CA LEU A 49 -9.37 -14.16 1.20
C LEU A 49 -9.80 -15.04 0.02
N LYS A 50 -9.49 -16.34 0.06
CA LYS A 50 -9.87 -17.30 -1.00
C LYS A 50 -11.37 -17.63 -1.05
N ASP A 51 -12.13 -17.23 -0.04
CA ASP A 51 -13.59 -17.34 0.00
C ASP A 51 -14.32 -16.22 -0.75
N ILE A 52 -13.56 -15.32 -1.37
CA ILE A 52 -14.11 -14.22 -2.18
C ILE A 52 -14.88 -14.76 -3.39
N THR A 53 -15.99 -14.11 -3.74
CA THR A 53 -16.74 -14.42 -4.97
C THR A 53 -15.95 -14.04 -6.22
N ALA A 54 -16.23 -14.72 -7.35
CA ALA A 54 -15.58 -14.41 -8.61
C ALA A 54 -15.78 -12.95 -9.05
N GLU A 55 -16.98 -12.38 -8.85
CA GLU A 55 -17.28 -10.98 -9.16
C GLU A 55 -16.37 -10.02 -8.41
N ARG A 56 -16.22 -10.21 -7.09
CA ARG A 56 -15.33 -9.40 -6.26
C ARG A 56 -13.86 -9.57 -6.62
N LEU A 57 -13.47 -10.78 -7.05
CA LEU A 57 -12.12 -11.02 -7.53
C LEU A 57 -11.84 -10.23 -8.82
N PHE A 58 -12.80 -10.21 -9.77
CA PHE A 58 -12.66 -9.41 -10.99
C PHE A 58 -12.56 -7.90 -10.70
N ASP A 59 -13.36 -7.39 -9.78
CA ASP A 59 -13.28 -5.99 -9.37
C ASP A 59 -11.94 -5.68 -8.69
N ALA A 60 -11.47 -6.57 -7.84
CA ALA A 60 -10.16 -6.47 -7.21
C ALA A 60 -9.01 -6.39 -8.22
N VAL A 61 -9.03 -7.27 -9.24
CA VAL A 61 -8.04 -7.27 -10.32
C VAL A 61 -8.06 -5.94 -11.09
N ARG A 62 -9.25 -5.40 -11.39
CA ARG A 62 -9.37 -4.10 -12.08
C ARG A 62 -8.80 -2.95 -11.26
N VAL A 63 -9.11 -2.90 -9.97
CA VAL A 63 -8.61 -1.88 -9.02
C VAL A 63 -7.09 -1.94 -8.93
N VAL A 64 -6.53 -3.12 -8.73
CA VAL A 64 -5.08 -3.33 -8.65
C VAL A 64 -4.39 -3.01 -9.98
N ALA A 65 -4.99 -3.41 -11.11
CA ALA A 65 -4.47 -3.09 -12.45
C ALA A 65 -4.44 -1.58 -12.71
N ALA A 66 -5.40 -0.82 -12.17
CA ALA A 66 -5.43 0.64 -12.25
C ALA A 66 -4.39 1.33 -11.35
N GLY A 67 -3.64 0.58 -10.51
CA GLY A 67 -2.67 1.13 -9.56
C GLY A 67 -3.30 1.65 -8.28
N GLU A 68 -4.59 1.42 -8.11
CA GLU A 68 -5.29 1.74 -6.87
C GLU A 68 -5.07 0.66 -5.82
N ALA A 69 -5.03 1.03 -4.54
CA ALA A 69 -4.85 0.06 -3.48
C ALA A 69 -6.16 -0.68 -3.21
N LEU A 70 -6.12 -1.99 -3.25
CA LEU A 70 -7.20 -2.82 -2.74
C LEU A 70 -6.93 -3.16 -1.26
N LEU A 71 -6.84 -2.15 -0.44
CA LEU A 71 -6.80 -2.32 1.00
C LEU A 71 -8.16 -1.90 1.55
N ALA A 72 -8.96 -2.88 1.95
CA ALA A 72 -10.15 -2.58 2.73
C ALA A 72 -9.75 -1.72 3.96
N PRO A 73 -10.58 -0.78 4.42
CA PRO A 73 -10.26 0.06 5.58
C PRO A 73 -9.88 -0.74 6.83
N SER A 74 -10.41 -1.96 6.97
CA SER A 74 -10.03 -2.91 8.02
C SER A 74 -8.60 -3.41 7.87
N VAL A 75 -8.16 -3.71 6.66
CA VAL A 75 -6.78 -4.16 6.36
C VAL A 75 -5.79 -3.02 6.56
N THR A 76 -6.14 -1.80 6.13
CA THR A 76 -5.31 -0.61 6.38
C THR A 76 -5.14 -0.37 7.88
N ARG A 77 -6.21 -0.44 8.67
CA ARG A 77 -6.13 -0.30 10.14
C ARG A 77 -5.28 -1.38 10.81
N ARG A 78 -5.33 -2.62 10.31
CA ARG A 78 -4.49 -3.72 10.79
C ARG A 78 -3.02 -3.52 10.45
N LEU A 79 -2.70 -3.13 9.23
CA LEU A 79 -1.36 -2.70 8.83
C LEU A 79 -0.81 -1.64 9.77
N ILE A 80 -1.61 -0.63 10.09
CA ILE A 80 -1.27 0.41 11.06
C ILE A 80 -0.92 -0.20 12.43
N GLY A 81 -1.72 -1.17 12.89
CA GLY A 81 -1.50 -1.86 14.17
C GLY A 81 -0.20 -2.68 14.18
N GLU A 82 0.12 -3.38 13.10
CA GLU A 82 1.36 -4.16 12.97
C GLU A 82 2.60 -3.25 12.83
N PHE A 83 2.51 -2.16 12.07
CA PHE A 83 3.57 -1.14 12.07
C PHE A 83 3.83 -0.56 13.45
N ALA A 84 2.79 -0.42 14.29
CA ALA A 84 2.94 0.03 15.67
C ALA A 84 3.69 -0.97 16.56
N ARG A 85 3.53 -2.27 16.31
CA ARG A 85 4.18 -3.37 17.05
C ARG A 85 5.61 -3.60 16.59
N LEU A 86 5.82 -3.58 15.28
CA LEU A 86 7.12 -3.72 14.66
C LEU A 86 7.75 -2.33 14.64
N ARG A 87 8.40 -1.93 15.73
CA ARG A 87 9.22 -0.71 15.73
C ARG A 87 10.10 -0.70 14.48
N PRO A 88 10.11 0.38 13.68
CA PRO A 88 10.89 0.44 12.46
C PRO A 88 12.34 0.12 12.78
N ARG A 89 12.88 -0.88 12.13
CA ARG A 89 14.33 -1.07 11.99
C ARG A 89 14.81 0.10 11.14
N SER A 90 15.32 1.11 11.79
CA SER A 90 15.87 2.35 11.21
C SER A 90 14.91 3.10 10.31
N PRO A 91 14.54 4.34 10.61
CA PRO A 91 13.70 5.11 9.71
C PRO A 91 14.37 5.14 8.35
N THR A 92 13.67 4.72 7.31
CA THR A 92 14.06 4.99 5.93
C THR A 92 14.32 6.49 5.86
N SER A 93 15.51 6.87 5.45
CA SER A 93 16.05 8.22 5.64
C SER A 93 15.01 9.30 5.27
N PRO A 94 14.85 10.37 6.06
CA PRO A 94 14.03 11.53 5.72
C PRO A 94 14.31 12.10 4.32
N ALA A 95 15.47 11.76 3.76
CA ALA A 95 15.86 12.13 2.39
C ALA A 95 14.90 11.60 1.31
N VAL A 96 14.22 10.47 1.52
CA VAL A 96 13.27 9.91 0.54
C VAL A 96 12.06 10.83 0.36
N LEU A 97 11.58 11.46 1.44
CA LEU A 97 10.45 12.39 1.39
C LEU A 97 10.85 13.77 0.87
N GLY A 98 12.14 14.11 0.83
CA GLY A 98 12.64 15.40 0.36
C GLY A 98 12.36 15.69 -1.13
N ALA A 99 12.02 14.66 -1.91
CA ALA A 99 11.63 14.81 -3.32
C ALA A 99 10.17 15.30 -3.49
N LEU A 100 9.34 15.20 -2.43
CA LEU A 100 7.94 15.58 -2.47
C LEU A 100 7.73 17.06 -2.16
N THR A 101 6.79 17.67 -2.84
CA THR A 101 6.28 19.00 -2.45
C THR A 101 5.44 18.87 -1.17
N PRO A 102 5.18 19.98 -0.44
CA PRO A 102 4.31 19.97 0.73
C PRO A 102 2.93 19.36 0.44
N ARG A 103 2.36 19.64 -0.74
CA ARG A 103 1.06 19.11 -1.17
C ARG A 103 1.10 17.60 -1.44
N GLU A 104 2.16 17.12 -2.07
CA GLU A 104 2.37 15.69 -2.31
C GLU A 104 2.59 14.93 -1.01
N THR A 105 3.31 15.52 -0.05
CA THR A 105 3.48 14.95 1.30
C THR A 105 2.14 14.86 2.05
N GLU A 106 1.29 15.88 1.93
CA GLU A 106 -0.05 15.88 2.51
C GLU A 106 -0.92 14.78 1.88
N VAL A 107 -0.90 14.63 0.56
CA VAL A 107 -1.60 13.56 -0.15
C VAL A 107 -1.09 12.20 0.29
N LEU A 108 0.22 11.99 0.39
CA LEU A 108 0.82 10.74 0.88
C LEU A 108 0.36 10.39 2.30
N ARG A 109 0.24 11.39 3.19
CA ARG A 109 -0.28 11.20 4.54
C ARG A 109 -1.73 10.71 4.52
N LEU A 110 -2.60 11.34 3.72
CA LEU A 110 -4.00 10.97 3.60
C LEU A 110 -4.18 9.57 2.98
N ILE A 111 -3.32 9.20 2.02
CA ILE A 111 -3.25 7.83 1.50
C ILE A 111 -2.92 6.84 2.63
N ALA A 112 -1.95 7.14 3.46
CA ALA A 112 -1.55 6.29 4.58
C ALA A 112 -2.61 6.21 5.69
N GLU A 113 -3.46 7.22 5.83
CA GLU A 113 -4.65 7.19 6.69
C GLU A 113 -5.79 6.32 6.11
N GLY A 114 -5.64 5.81 4.88
CA GLY A 114 -6.59 4.91 4.23
C GLY A 114 -7.70 5.62 3.45
N LEU A 115 -7.60 6.92 3.19
CA LEU A 115 -8.60 7.67 2.43
C LEU A 115 -8.55 7.29 0.94
N SER A 116 -9.72 7.17 0.31
CA SER A 116 -9.86 7.05 -1.14
C SER A 116 -9.61 8.39 -1.85
N ASN A 117 -9.46 8.39 -3.17
CA ASN A 117 -9.29 9.63 -3.93
C ASN A 117 -10.45 10.63 -3.76
N PRO A 118 -11.75 10.21 -3.79
CA PRO A 118 -12.86 11.11 -3.48
C PRO A 118 -12.76 11.72 -2.08
N GLU A 119 -12.44 10.92 -1.04
CA GLU A 119 -12.30 11.42 0.33
C GLU A 119 -11.12 12.40 0.48
N ILE A 120 -10.02 12.15 -0.22
CA ILE A 120 -8.88 13.07 -0.28
C ILE A 120 -9.30 14.36 -1.00
N ALA A 121 -10.05 14.28 -2.09
CA ALA A 121 -10.54 15.42 -2.85
C ALA A 121 -11.43 16.32 -1.98
N ASP A 122 -12.36 15.73 -1.25
CA ASP A 122 -13.22 16.44 -0.30
C ASP A 122 -12.40 17.11 0.82
N ARG A 123 -11.44 16.38 1.38
CA ARG A 123 -10.59 16.87 2.48
C ARG A 123 -9.70 18.05 2.06
N LEU A 124 -9.21 18.01 0.83
CA LEU A 124 -8.28 19.01 0.28
C LEU A 124 -8.99 20.11 -0.52
N VAL A 125 -10.31 20.00 -0.68
CA VAL A 125 -11.15 20.94 -1.47
C VAL A 125 -10.63 21.09 -2.91
N VAL A 126 -10.41 19.95 -3.58
CA VAL A 126 -9.94 19.87 -4.97
C VAL A 126 -10.76 18.84 -5.74
N SER A 127 -10.57 18.75 -7.07
CA SER A 127 -11.20 17.70 -7.87
C SER A 127 -10.52 16.34 -7.65
N GLU A 128 -11.25 15.24 -7.84
CA GLU A 128 -10.70 13.89 -7.82
C GLU A 128 -9.57 13.71 -8.85
N GLU A 129 -9.70 14.33 -10.03
CA GLU A 129 -8.67 14.30 -11.07
C GLU A 129 -7.36 14.96 -10.60
N THR A 130 -7.46 16.04 -9.82
CA THR A 130 -6.31 16.69 -9.20
C THR A 130 -5.64 15.75 -8.20
N VAL A 131 -6.42 15.01 -7.40
CA VAL A 131 -5.89 14.00 -6.48
C VAL A 131 -5.18 12.89 -7.25
N LYS A 132 -5.78 12.33 -8.31
CA LYS A 132 -5.14 11.32 -9.17
C LYS A 132 -3.79 11.80 -9.70
N SER A 133 -3.70 13.04 -10.14
CA SER A 133 -2.45 13.65 -10.61
C SER A 133 -1.40 13.74 -9.49
N HIS A 134 -1.80 14.11 -8.28
CA HIS A 134 -0.87 14.15 -7.13
C HIS A 134 -0.42 12.73 -6.74
N VAL A 135 -1.32 11.76 -6.70
CA VAL A 135 -0.98 10.36 -6.41
C VAL A 135 0.03 9.83 -7.42
N SER A 136 -0.21 10.03 -8.72
CA SER A 136 0.73 9.60 -9.77
C SER A 136 2.11 10.22 -9.62
N ARG A 137 2.19 11.52 -9.27
CA ARG A 137 3.46 12.20 -9.03
C ARG A 137 4.19 11.67 -7.79
N VAL A 138 3.45 11.40 -6.71
CA VAL A 138 4.01 10.79 -5.49
C VAL A 138 4.63 9.44 -5.82
N LEU A 139 3.89 8.57 -6.51
CA LEU A 139 4.37 7.24 -6.90
C LEU A 139 5.63 7.35 -7.79
N ALA A 140 5.60 8.21 -8.79
CA ALA A 140 6.73 8.41 -9.70
C ALA A 140 7.98 8.94 -8.99
N LYS A 141 7.83 9.96 -8.12
CA LYS A 141 8.94 10.56 -7.38
C LYS A 141 9.59 9.64 -6.36
N LEU A 142 8.80 8.76 -5.75
CA LEU A 142 9.28 7.77 -4.78
C LEU A 142 9.64 6.42 -5.42
N GLY A 143 9.47 6.27 -6.75
CA GLY A 143 9.74 5.02 -7.44
C GLY A 143 8.83 3.86 -7.01
N LEU A 144 7.59 4.17 -6.62
CA LEU A 144 6.63 3.21 -6.11
C LEU A 144 5.73 2.69 -7.23
N ARG A 145 5.41 1.40 -7.19
CA ARG A 145 4.61 0.74 -8.22
C ARG A 145 3.12 1.03 -8.10
N ASP A 146 2.62 1.18 -6.89
CA ASP A 146 1.20 1.34 -6.61
C ASP A 146 0.95 2.05 -5.27
N ARG A 147 -0.33 2.31 -5.00
CA ARG A 147 -0.79 2.98 -3.79
C ARG A 147 -0.48 2.20 -2.50
N THR A 148 -0.46 0.88 -2.56
CA THR A 148 -0.14 0.02 -1.41
C THR A 148 1.31 0.28 -0.97
N GLN A 149 2.24 0.37 -1.92
CA GLN A 149 3.63 0.70 -1.63
C GLN A 149 3.78 2.11 -1.05
N ALA A 150 2.91 3.05 -1.44
CA ALA A 150 2.88 4.39 -0.84
C ALA A 150 2.48 4.34 0.64
N VAL A 151 1.50 3.51 1.02
CA VAL A 151 1.14 3.30 2.43
C VAL A 151 2.32 2.74 3.21
N VAL A 152 2.94 1.66 2.73
CA VAL A 152 4.12 1.05 3.37
C VAL A 152 5.22 2.09 3.58
N THR A 153 5.59 2.82 2.53
CA THR A 153 6.64 3.86 2.57
C THR A 153 6.34 4.98 3.55
N ALA A 154 5.08 5.42 3.65
CA ALA A 154 4.68 6.48 4.58
C ALA A 154 4.88 6.06 6.06
N TYR A 155 4.63 4.80 6.38
CA TYR A 155 4.87 4.26 7.72
C TYR A 155 6.35 4.00 7.98
N GLU A 156 7.07 3.39 7.05
CA GLU A 156 8.51 3.11 7.18
C GLU A 156 9.35 4.38 7.29
N SER A 157 8.95 5.46 6.60
CA SER A 157 9.61 6.77 6.70
C SER A 157 9.26 7.56 7.96
N GLY A 158 8.31 7.07 8.77
CA GLY A 158 7.82 7.78 9.95
C GLY A 158 6.97 9.01 9.65
N LEU A 159 6.53 9.21 8.40
CA LEU A 159 5.62 10.30 8.01
C LEU A 159 4.28 10.20 8.75
N VAL A 160 3.85 8.97 8.97
CA VAL A 160 2.65 8.64 9.75
C VAL A 160 3.05 7.69 10.88
N VAL A 161 2.66 8.03 12.09
CA VAL A 161 2.86 7.19 13.27
C VAL A 161 1.51 6.58 13.64
N PRO A 162 1.43 5.25 13.86
CA PRO A 162 0.20 4.63 14.30
C PRO A 162 -0.29 5.25 15.60
N ARG A 163 -1.56 5.66 15.64
CA ARG A 163 -2.17 6.10 16.90
C ARG A 163 -2.34 4.87 17.78
N SER A 164 -1.63 4.83 18.90
CA SER A 164 -1.87 3.85 19.96
C SER A 164 -3.32 4.02 20.41
N SER A 165 -4.19 3.07 20.05
CA SER A 165 -5.52 3.00 20.64
C SER A 165 -5.34 2.61 22.10
N HIS A 166 -5.64 3.55 22.98
CA HIS A 166 -5.85 3.27 24.40
C HIS A 166 -7.21 2.61 24.57
#